data_d8f0d85c889ad3ccd990d18c6fa7bd22
#
_entry.id   d8f0d85c889ad3ccd990d18c6fa7bd22
#
_cell.length_a   1.000
_cell.length_b   1.000
_cell.length_c   1.000
_cell.angle_alpha   90.00
_cell.angle_beta   90.00
_cell.angle_gamma   90.00
#
_symmetry.space_group_name_H-M   'P 1'
#
loop_
_entity.id
_entity.type
_entity.pdbx_description
1 polymer ?
#
loop_
_entity_poly.entity_id
_entity_poly.type
_entity_poly.pdbx_seq_one_letter_code
_entity_poly.pdbx_strand_id
1 'polypeptide(L)'
;MQLTGAQIVIECLKEQGVDTIFGYPGGAILNVYDELYKHRNEIRHVLTSHEQGASHAADGYARSTGKVGVCFATSGPGATNLVTGIATAYMDSVPMVAITCNVTVPLLGKDSFQEIDIAGITTPITKHNFIVTDVKELADVIRRAFRIAQTGRPGPVLVDCLLYTSDAADDRISVD
;
A
#
# COMPACT_ATOMS: atom_id res chain seq x y z
N MET A 1 -9.79 -14.50 -15.40
CA MET A 1 -8.69 -15.16 -14.65
C MET A 1 -8.97 -14.94 -13.17
N GLN A 2 -8.83 -15.94 -12.33
CA GLN A 2 -9.02 -15.76 -10.88
C GLN A 2 -7.66 -15.41 -10.25
N LEU A 3 -7.60 -14.30 -9.51
CA LEU A 3 -6.39 -13.82 -8.84
C LEU A 3 -6.60 -13.75 -7.32
N THR A 4 -5.53 -13.98 -6.58
CA THR A 4 -5.50 -13.72 -5.13
C THR A 4 -5.36 -12.22 -4.86
N GLY A 5 -5.69 -11.74 -3.66
CA GLY A 5 -5.51 -10.34 -3.29
C GLY A 5 -4.08 -9.84 -3.48
N ALA A 6 -3.08 -10.66 -3.17
CA ALA A 6 -1.67 -10.33 -3.40
C ALA A 6 -1.34 -10.15 -4.90
N GLN A 7 -1.87 -11.03 -5.75
CA GLN A 7 -1.73 -10.90 -7.21
C GLN A 7 -2.44 -9.65 -7.73
N ILE A 8 -3.63 -9.34 -7.24
CA ILE A 8 -4.36 -8.13 -7.61
C ILE A 8 -3.54 -6.87 -7.29
N VAL A 9 -2.92 -6.81 -6.11
CA VAL A 9 -2.04 -5.68 -5.75
C VAL A 9 -0.95 -5.51 -6.80
N ILE A 10 -0.20 -6.56 -7.09
CA ILE A 10 0.95 -6.49 -8.01
C ILE A 10 0.50 -6.16 -9.45
N GLU A 11 -0.55 -6.81 -9.95
CA GLU A 11 -1.05 -6.51 -11.30
C GLU A 11 -1.59 -5.09 -11.43
N CYS A 12 -2.30 -4.57 -10.41
CA CYS A 12 -2.74 -3.18 -10.41
C CYS A 12 -1.55 -2.19 -10.37
N LEU A 13 -0.49 -2.49 -9.63
CA LEU A 13 0.70 -1.65 -9.62
C LEU A 13 1.41 -1.63 -10.98
N LYS A 14 1.48 -2.77 -11.66
CA LYS A 14 1.99 -2.85 -13.04
C LYS A 14 1.12 -2.04 -14.00
N GLU A 15 -0.20 -2.15 -13.90
CA GLU A 15 -1.17 -1.36 -14.67
C GLU A 15 -0.96 0.16 -14.48
N GLN A 16 -0.61 0.59 -13.26
CA GLN A 16 -0.34 1.99 -12.95
C GLN A 16 1.09 2.44 -13.35
N GLY A 17 1.87 1.57 -13.98
CA GLY A 17 3.23 1.88 -14.44
C GLY A 17 4.27 1.98 -13.34
N VAL A 18 4.01 1.33 -12.19
CA VAL A 18 4.96 1.27 -11.07
C VAL A 18 6.13 0.35 -11.47
N ASP A 19 7.33 0.90 -11.42
CA ASP A 19 8.57 0.16 -11.68
C ASP A 19 9.45 0.00 -10.43
N THR A 20 9.16 0.74 -9.37
CA THR A 20 9.95 0.72 -8.14
C THR A 20 9.05 0.86 -6.91
N ILE A 21 9.27 0.01 -5.92
CA ILE A 21 8.58 0.00 -4.63
C ILE A 21 9.62 0.04 -3.52
N PHE A 22 9.36 0.83 -2.49
CA PHE A 22 10.19 0.94 -1.29
C PHE A 22 9.46 0.30 -0.11
N GLY A 23 10.16 -0.45 0.74
CA GLY A 23 9.47 -1.06 1.86
C GLY A 23 10.32 -1.94 2.76
N TYR A 24 9.71 -2.37 3.85
CA TYR A 24 10.26 -3.34 4.78
C TYR A 24 9.21 -4.44 5.02
N PRO A 25 9.56 -5.73 4.83
CA PRO A 25 8.63 -6.83 5.00
C PRO A 25 8.27 -7.05 6.48
N GLY A 26 7.03 -7.49 6.71
CA GLY A 26 6.54 -7.89 8.03
C GLY A 26 5.37 -8.85 7.88
N GLY A 27 4.93 -9.49 8.98
CA GLY A 27 4.03 -10.63 8.95
C GLY A 27 2.77 -10.45 8.08
N ALA A 28 2.05 -9.35 8.26
CA ALA A 28 0.77 -9.13 7.56
C ALA A 28 0.90 -8.87 6.05
N ILE A 29 2.08 -8.52 5.53
CA ILE A 29 2.30 -8.18 4.11
C ILE A 29 3.11 -9.25 3.36
N LEU A 30 3.48 -10.35 3.99
CA LEU A 30 4.37 -11.36 3.38
C LEU A 30 3.83 -11.92 2.06
N ASN A 31 2.53 -12.20 1.96
CA ASN A 31 1.93 -12.72 0.73
C ASN A 31 2.11 -11.76 -0.46
N VAL A 32 2.05 -10.44 -0.21
CA VAL A 32 2.31 -9.43 -1.24
C VAL A 32 3.79 -9.41 -1.62
N TYR A 33 4.70 -9.56 -0.66
CA TYR A 33 6.12 -9.66 -0.94
C TYR A 33 6.50 -10.93 -1.70
N ASP A 34 5.86 -12.07 -1.40
CA ASP A 34 6.06 -13.30 -2.16
C ASP A 34 5.62 -13.14 -3.61
N GLU A 35 4.49 -12.46 -3.85
CA GLU A 35 4.05 -12.17 -5.21
C GLU A 35 4.97 -11.16 -5.90
N LEU A 36 5.38 -10.10 -5.21
CA LEU A 36 6.34 -9.11 -5.72
C LEU A 36 7.67 -9.77 -6.14
N TYR A 37 8.14 -10.75 -5.37
CA TYR A 37 9.37 -11.49 -5.70
C TYR A 37 9.26 -12.25 -7.04
N LYS A 38 8.08 -12.78 -7.38
CA LYS A 38 7.84 -13.43 -8.69
C LYS A 38 7.96 -12.42 -9.84
N HIS A 39 7.61 -11.17 -9.59
CA HIS A 39 7.65 -10.06 -10.55
C HIS A 39 8.90 -9.17 -10.43
N ARG A 40 9.97 -9.64 -9.79
CA ARG A 40 11.21 -8.87 -9.53
C ARG A 40 11.94 -8.37 -10.79
N ASN A 41 11.64 -8.93 -11.94
CA ASN A 41 12.18 -8.47 -13.24
C ASN A 41 11.36 -7.32 -13.85
N GLU A 42 10.14 -7.06 -13.34
CA GLU A 42 9.22 -6.04 -13.81
C GLU A 42 9.14 -4.87 -12.83
N ILE A 43 9.13 -5.17 -11.54
CA ILE A 43 9.08 -4.17 -10.45
C ILE A 43 10.30 -4.35 -9.55
N ARG A 44 11.09 -3.31 -9.43
CA ARG A 44 12.24 -3.27 -8.51
C ARG A 44 11.75 -3.04 -7.08
N HIS A 45 12.10 -3.91 -6.17
CA HIS A 45 11.95 -3.66 -4.73
C HIS A 45 13.23 -3.10 -4.13
N VAL A 46 13.13 -1.99 -3.42
CA VAL A 46 14.22 -1.39 -2.64
C VAL A 46 13.93 -1.64 -1.17
N LEU A 47 14.65 -2.60 -0.59
CA LEU A 47 14.56 -2.91 0.82
C LEU A 47 15.14 -1.76 1.64
N THR A 48 14.38 -1.23 2.58
CA THR A 48 14.83 -0.23 3.55
C THR A 48 15.05 -0.90 4.91
N SER A 49 15.88 -0.31 5.76
CA SER A 49 16.08 -0.82 7.13
C SER A 49 15.00 -0.34 8.11
N HIS A 50 14.14 0.58 7.66
CA HIS A 50 13.04 1.17 8.44
C HIS A 50 12.00 1.74 7.49
N GLU A 51 10.71 1.62 7.83
CA GLU A 51 9.61 2.05 6.97
C GLU A 51 9.57 3.57 6.75
N GLN A 52 10.04 4.36 7.73
CA GLN A 52 10.21 5.80 7.53
C GLN A 52 11.15 6.08 6.36
N GLY A 53 12.24 5.32 6.23
CA GLY A 53 13.12 5.39 5.07
C GLY A 53 12.41 5.03 3.77
N ALA A 54 11.47 4.08 3.80
CA ALA A 54 10.69 3.71 2.63
C ALA A 54 9.76 4.84 2.17
N SER A 55 9.03 5.48 3.10
CA SER A 55 8.15 6.60 2.76
C SER A 55 8.93 7.82 2.25
N HIS A 56 10.09 8.15 2.85
CA HIS A 56 10.94 9.22 2.34
C HIS A 56 11.60 8.88 0.98
N ALA A 57 11.95 7.62 0.75
CA ALA A 57 12.47 7.19 -0.55
C ALA A 57 11.39 7.27 -1.64
N ALA A 58 10.15 6.89 -1.33
CA ALA A 58 9.01 7.04 -2.23
C ALA A 58 8.72 8.52 -2.55
N ASP A 59 8.79 9.39 -1.55
CA ASP A 59 8.69 10.85 -1.73
C ASP A 59 9.79 11.38 -2.65
N GLY A 60 11.05 11.03 -2.39
CA GLY A 60 12.19 11.43 -3.23
C GLY A 60 12.09 10.88 -4.66
N TYR A 61 11.63 9.64 -4.81
CA TYR A 61 11.39 9.03 -6.12
C TYR A 61 10.33 9.81 -6.92
N ALA A 62 9.20 10.14 -6.29
CA ALA A 62 8.16 10.90 -6.94
C ALA A 62 8.63 12.29 -7.40
N ARG A 63 9.39 12.98 -6.55
CA ARG A 63 9.99 14.30 -6.88
C ARG A 63 10.97 14.22 -8.06
N SER A 64 11.78 13.19 -8.11
CA SER A 64 12.85 13.06 -9.11
C SER A 64 12.35 12.54 -10.47
N THR A 65 11.28 11.73 -10.46
CA THR A 65 10.79 11.06 -11.67
C THR A 65 9.49 11.63 -12.23
N GLY A 66 8.72 12.36 -11.42
CA GLY A 66 7.36 12.78 -11.72
C GLY A 66 6.31 11.66 -11.67
N LYS A 67 6.70 10.45 -11.28
CA LYS A 67 5.79 9.31 -11.07
C LYS A 67 5.22 9.31 -9.65
N VAL A 68 4.19 8.50 -9.42
CA VAL A 68 3.70 8.24 -8.05
C VAL A 68 4.71 7.41 -7.29
N GLY A 69 5.11 7.87 -6.11
CA GLY A 69 5.95 7.09 -5.21
C GLY A 69 5.13 6.01 -4.52
N VAL A 70 5.66 4.80 -4.43
CA VAL A 70 4.95 3.68 -3.78
C VAL A 70 5.79 3.11 -2.65
N CYS A 71 5.19 2.98 -1.47
CA CYS A 71 5.82 2.31 -0.34
C CYS A 71 4.91 1.26 0.31
N PHE A 72 5.53 0.21 0.82
CA PHE A 72 4.88 -0.91 1.50
C PHE A 72 5.28 -0.98 2.97
N ALA A 73 4.33 -1.29 3.84
CA ALA A 73 4.60 -1.60 5.23
C ALA A 73 3.61 -2.65 5.78
N THR A 74 4.05 -3.37 6.80
CA THR A 74 3.18 -4.26 7.58
C THR A 74 2.25 -3.45 8.50
N SER A 75 1.32 -4.12 9.16
CA SER A 75 0.42 -3.54 10.15
C SER A 75 1.15 -2.92 11.36
N GLY A 76 0.42 -2.20 12.18
CA GLY A 76 0.86 -1.68 13.47
C GLY A 76 2.11 -0.80 13.37
N PRO A 77 3.22 -1.19 14.01
CA PRO A 77 4.44 -0.37 14.04
C PRO A 77 5.02 -0.11 12.65
N GLY A 78 4.88 -1.03 11.69
CA GLY A 78 5.33 -0.80 10.32
C GLY A 78 4.53 0.32 9.64
N ALA A 79 3.22 0.30 9.76
CA ALA A 79 2.35 1.34 9.21
C ALA A 79 2.60 2.70 9.88
N THR A 80 2.74 2.76 11.21
CA THR A 80 3.01 4.02 11.93
C THR A 80 4.36 4.62 11.60
N ASN A 81 5.36 3.80 11.27
CA ASN A 81 6.67 4.28 10.83
C ASN A 81 6.64 5.02 9.47
N LEU A 82 5.59 4.87 8.67
CA LEU A 82 5.42 5.63 7.42
C LEU A 82 4.99 7.09 7.63
N VAL A 83 4.43 7.42 8.79
CA VAL A 83 3.70 8.69 9.07
C VAL A 83 4.53 9.92 8.74
N THR A 84 5.80 9.97 9.13
CA THR A 84 6.65 11.13 8.88
C THR A 84 6.82 11.41 7.38
N GLY A 85 7.11 10.39 6.58
CA GLY A 85 7.27 10.55 5.12
C GLY A 85 5.94 10.88 4.43
N ILE A 86 4.82 10.30 4.88
CA ILE A 86 3.49 10.64 4.39
C ILE A 86 3.18 12.11 4.67
N ALA A 87 3.44 12.60 5.89
CA ALA A 87 3.25 13.99 6.26
C ALA A 87 4.10 14.94 5.41
N THR A 88 5.37 14.59 5.15
CA THR A 88 6.26 15.34 4.27
C THR A 88 5.70 15.43 2.85
N ALA A 89 5.28 14.31 2.28
CA ALA A 89 4.67 14.25 0.95
C ALA A 89 3.37 15.09 0.87
N TYR A 90 2.56 15.08 1.94
CA TYR A 90 1.33 15.86 2.01
C TYR A 90 1.60 17.36 2.01
N MET A 91 2.54 17.83 2.84
CA MET A 91 2.88 19.26 2.93
C MET A 91 3.43 19.80 1.61
N ASP A 92 4.23 19.01 0.92
CA ASP A 92 4.89 19.42 -0.33
C ASP A 92 4.11 19.02 -1.59
N SER A 93 2.91 18.47 -1.45
CA SER A 93 2.06 18.09 -2.59
C SER A 93 2.68 17.04 -3.50
N VAL A 94 3.33 16.04 -2.92
CA VAL A 94 3.99 14.96 -3.65
C VAL A 94 3.05 13.75 -3.78
N PRO A 95 2.81 13.23 -5.01
CA PRO A 95 1.93 12.09 -5.20
C PRO A 95 2.59 10.81 -4.68
N MET A 96 1.93 10.17 -3.72
CA MET A 96 2.39 8.92 -3.10
C MET A 96 1.21 7.98 -2.86
N VAL A 97 1.43 6.68 -3.01
CA VAL A 97 0.52 5.64 -2.55
C VAL A 97 1.25 4.76 -1.54
N ALA A 98 0.80 4.82 -0.29
CA ALA A 98 1.27 3.96 0.78
C ALA A 98 0.30 2.77 0.91
N ILE A 99 0.81 1.56 0.78
CA ILE A 99 0.02 0.33 0.93
C ILE A 99 0.47 -0.35 2.22
N THR A 100 -0.47 -0.50 3.15
CA THR A 100 -0.29 -1.24 4.39
C THR A 100 -1.18 -2.47 4.39
N CYS A 101 -0.78 -3.51 5.12
CA CYS A 101 -1.60 -4.68 5.33
C CYS A 101 -1.93 -4.80 6.80
N ASN A 102 -3.21 -4.98 7.11
CA ASN A 102 -3.71 -5.05 8.47
C ASN A 102 -4.02 -6.50 8.88
N VAL A 103 -4.46 -6.69 10.13
CA VAL A 103 -4.92 -7.95 10.68
C VAL A 103 -6.19 -8.45 9.96
N THR A 104 -6.56 -9.71 10.15
CA THR A 104 -7.76 -10.29 9.54
C THR A 104 -9.04 -9.61 10.02
N VAL A 105 -10.07 -9.57 9.18
CA VAL A 105 -11.38 -8.94 9.49
C VAL A 105 -11.95 -9.36 10.86
N PRO A 106 -11.92 -10.65 11.30
CA PRO A 106 -12.42 -11.04 12.61
C PRO A 106 -11.66 -10.46 13.81
N LEU A 107 -10.44 -9.97 13.60
CA LEU A 107 -9.58 -9.40 14.63
C LEU A 107 -9.61 -7.87 14.65
N LEU A 108 -10.18 -7.24 13.64
CA LEU A 108 -10.24 -5.78 13.51
C LEU A 108 -11.07 -5.18 14.67
N GLY A 109 -10.53 -4.14 15.32
CA GLY A 109 -11.18 -3.46 16.44
C GLY A 109 -11.15 -4.23 17.76
N LYS A 110 -10.27 -5.23 17.89
CA LYS A 110 -10.13 -6.06 19.10
C LYS A 110 -8.80 -5.89 19.84
N ASP A 111 -8.07 -4.80 19.54
CA ASP A 111 -6.73 -4.55 20.08
C ASP A 111 -5.79 -5.76 19.89
N SER A 112 -5.88 -6.40 18.74
CA SER A 112 -5.09 -7.57 18.41
C SER A 112 -3.62 -7.22 18.16
N PHE A 113 -2.74 -8.22 18.12
CA PHE A 113 -1.30 -8.02 17.93
C PHE A 113 -1.00 -7.20 16.68
N GLN A 114 -0.29 -6.10 16.82
CA GLN A 114 0.07 -5.15 15.76
C GLN A 114 -1.13 -4.51 15.03
N GLU A 115 -2.29 -4.45 15.67
CA GLU A 115 -3.41 -3.68 15.17
C GLU A 115 -3.23 -2.20 15.55
N ILE A 116 -3.53 -1.30 14.59
CA ILE A 116 -3.63 0.13 14.82
C ILE A 116 -4.57 0.77 13.81
N ASP A 117 -5.31 1.79 14.23
CA ASP A 117 -6.09 2.62 13.31
C ASP A 117 -5.18 3.56 12.51
N ILE A 118 -4.48 3.01 11.54
CA ILE A 118 -3.59 3.79 10.68
C ILE A 118 -4.34 4.80 9.80
N ALA A 119 -5.58 4.49 9.41
CA ALA A 119 -6.42 5.41 8.66
C ALA A 119 -6.78 6.64 9.50
N GLY A 120 -7.16 6.45 10.77
CA GLY A 120 -7.41 7.56 11.71
C GLY A 120 -6.16 8.41 11.92
N ILE A 121 -4.99 7.77 12.13
CA ILE A 121 -3.71 8.48 12.32
C ILE A 121 -3.33 9.31 11.09
N THR A 122 -3.53 8.80 9.89
CA THR A 122 -3.08 9.44 8.65
C THR A 122 -4.13 10.36 8.01
N THR A 123 -5.36 10.37 8.49
CA THR A 123 -6.42 11.25 7.98
C THR A 123 -5.99 12.72 7.80
N PRO A 124 -5.32 13.38 8.74
CA PRO A 124 -4.92 14.79 8.60
C PRO A 124 -3.75 15.03 7.63
N ILE A 125 -3.05 13.98 7.23
CA ILE A 125 -1.82 14.06 6.42
C ILE A 125 -1.91 13.30 5.09
N THR A 126 -3.12 12.94 4.66
CA THR A 126 -3.39 12.28 3.39
C THR A 126 -4.52 12.97 2.64
N LYS A 127 -4.57 12.79 1.34
CA LYS A 127 -5.72 13.22 0.54
C LYS A 127 -6.92 12.32 0.73
N HIS A 128 -6.67 11.03 0.93
CA HIS A 128 -7.68 10.02 1.18
C HIS A 128 -7.07 8.77 1.80
N ASN A 129 -7.89 8.05 2.57
CA ASN A 129 -7.56 6.75 3.14
C ASN A 129 -8.61 5.73 2.70
N PHE A 130 -8.15 4.56 2.30
CA PHE A 130 -9.00 3.40 2.04
C PHE A 130 -8.69 2.30 3.04
N ILE A 131 -9.73 1.67 3.59
CA ILE A 131 -9.65 0.41 4.33
C ILE A 131 -10.36 -0.62 3.47
N VAL A 132 -9.62 -1.58 2.94
CA VAL A 132 -10.14 -2.61 2.03
C VAL A 132 -10.44 -3.88 2.82
N THR A 133 -11.73 -4.15 3.01
CA THR A 133 -12.22 -5.34 3.74
C THR A 133 -12.75 -6.44 2.82
N ASP A 134 -13.06 -6.12 1.56
CA ASP A 134 -13.48 -7.07 0.53
C ASP A 134 -12.47 -7.03 -0.63
N VAL A 135 -11.91 -8.19 -0.95
CA VAL A 135 -10.94 -8.35 -2.04
C VAL A 135 -11.52 -7.92 -3.40
N LYS A 136 -12.85 -7.98 -3.57
CA LYS A 136 -13.54 -7.55 -4.81
C LYS A 136 -13.39 -6.06 -5.09
N GLU A 137 -13.19 -5.25 -4.06
CA GLU A 137 -13.01 -3.80 -4.20
C GLU A 137 -11.54 -3.41 -4.40
N LEU A 138 -10.60 -4.33 -4.14
CA LEU A 138 -9.17 -4.02 -4.05
C LEU A 138 -8.62 -3.40 -5.34
N ALA A 139 -8.95 -3.96 -6.50
CA ALA A 139 -8.47 -3.45 -7.78
C ALA A 139 -8.97 -2.02 -8.06
N ASP A 140 -10.27 -1.76 -7.84
CA ASP A 140 -10.84 -0.43 -8.01
C ASP A 140 -10.25 0.57 -7.02
N VAL A 141 -10.08 0.16 -5.77
CA VAL A 141 -9.48 1.00 -4.73
C VAL A 141 -8.06 1.41 -5.10
N ILE A 142 -7.22 0.49 -5.58
CA ILE A 142 -5.84 0.83 -5.99
C ILE A 142 -5.86 1.82 -7.15
N ARG A 143 -6.65 1.59 -8.19
CA ARG A 143 -6.78 2.52 -9.32
C ARG A 143 -7.25 3.90 -8.87
N ARG A 144 -8.22 3.97 -7.96
CA ARG A 144 -8.71 5.22 -7.37
C ARG A 144 -7.63 5.91 -6.54
N ALA A 145 -6.85 5.17 -5.77
CA ALA A 145 -5.77 5.72 -4.96
C ALA A 145 -4.73 6.44 -5.84
N PHE A 146 -4.29 5.83 -6.93
CA PHE A 146 -3.38 6.46 -7.88
C PHE A 146 -3.98 7.69 -8.54
N ARG A 147 -5.24 7.62 -8.99
CA ARG A 147 -5.95 8.77 -9.56
C ARG A 147 -6.05 9.93 -8.56
N ILE A 148 -6.44 9.65 -7.31
CA ILE A 148 -6.55 10.67 -6.26
C ILE A 148 -5.19 11.27 -5.94
N ALA A 149 -4.13 10.46 -5.85
CA ALA A 149 -2.79 10.95 -5.55
C ALA A 149 -2.30 11.99 -6.57
N GLN A 150 -2.68 11.85 -7.84
CA GLN A 150 -2.19 12.67 -8.94
C GLN A 150 -3.11 13.83 -9.32
N THR A 151 -4.42 13.76 -9.04
CA THR A 151 -5.40 14.75 -9.51
C THR A 151 -5.53 15.97 -8.59
N GLY A 152 -5.79 17.14 -9.17
CA GLY A 152 -5.87 18.39 -8.41
C GLY A 152 -4.53 18.73 -7.77
N ARG A 153 -4.52 19.14 -6.49
CA ARG A 153 -3.28 19.24 -5.71
C ARG A 153 -2.78 17.81 -5.46
N PRO A 154 -1.63 17.39 -5.96
CA PRO A 154 -1.09 16.07 -5.70
C PRO A 154 -0.86 15.82 -4.20
N GLY A 155 -0.78 14.57 -3.80
CA GLY A 155 -0.51 14.23 -2.40
C GLY A 155 -0.67 12.74 -2.10
N PRO A 156 -0.35 12.32 -0.88
CA PRO A 156 -0.37 10.93 -0.49
C PRO A 156 -1.78 10.38 -0.29
N VAL A 157 -1.94 9.11 -0.62
CA VAL A 157 -3.12 8.29 -0.34
C VAL A 157 -2.66 7.02 0.38
N LEU A 158 -3.37 6.63 1.43
CA LEU A 158 -3.16 5.37 2.12
C LEU A 158 -4.18 4.34 1.64
N VAL A 159 -3.70 3.12 1.41
CA VAL A 159 -4.55 1.94 1.17
C VAL A 159 -4.17 0.88 2.21
N ASP A 160 -5.04 0.68 3.18
CA ASP A 160 -4.87 -0.34 4.22
C ASP A 160 -5.67 -1.59 3.85
N CYS A 161 -4.97 -2.69 3.56
CA CYS A 161 -5.55 -3.90 3.01
C CYS A 161 -5.63 -5.00 4.05
N LEU A 162 -6.79 -5.60 4.22
CA LEU A 162 -7.01 -6.80 5.04
C LEU A 162 -6.74 -8.06 4.21
N LEU A 163 -5.52 -8.21 3.70
CA LEU A 163 -5.16 -9.24 2.72
C LEU A 163 -5.09 -10.67 3.28
N TYR A 164 -5.15 -10.84 4.59
CA TYR A 164 -5.05 -12.17 5.21
C TYR A 164 -6.29 -13.04 5.00
N THR A 165 -7.38 -12.50 4.44
CA THR A 165 -8.55 -13.28 4.03
C THR A 165 -8.36 -13.97 2.68
N SER A 166 -7.29 -13.69 1.95
CA SER A 166 -7.03 -14.22 0.61
C SER A 166 -6.27 -15.55 0.60
N ASP A 167 -5.96 -16.13 1.74
CA ASP A 167 -5.42 -17.49 1.82
C ASP A 167 -6.53 -18.56 1.70
N ALA A 168 -7.80 -18.15 1.76
CA ALA A 168 -8.92 -19.01 1.44
C ALA A 168 -9.05 -19.11 -0.08
N ALA A 169 -8.98 -20.33 -0.61
CA ALA A 169 -9.18 -20.66 -2.01
C ALA A 169 -10.53 -20.20 -2.60
N ASP A 170 -11.37 -19.56 -1.79
CA ASP A 170 -12.71 -19.07 -2.11
C ASP A 170 -12.80 -17.60 -2.52
N ASP A 171 -11.75 -16.78 -2.28
CA ASP A 171 -11.77 -15.34 -2.59
C ASP A 171 -11.05 -14.99 -3.91
N ARG A 172 -11.33 -15.76 -4.95
CA ARG A 172 -10.77 -15.53 -6.28
C ARG A 172 -11.70 -14.65 -7.10
N ILE A 173 -11.19 -13.53 -7.60
CA ILE A 173 -11.92 -12.62 -8.49
C ILE A 173 -11.54 -12.87 -9.94
N SER A 174 -12.53 -12.82 -10.83
CA SER A 174 -12.30 -12.70 -12.26
C SER A 174 -11.99 -11.24 -12.59
N VAL A 175 -10.84 -11.00 -13.17
CA VAL A 175 -10.47 -9.69 -13.75
C VAL A 175 -10.72 -9.82 -15.24
N ASP A 176 -11.74 -9.13 -15.74
CA ASP A 176 -12.04 -8.97 -17.18
C ASP A 176 -11.18 -7.86 -17.77
#